data_8c26c64c45e232c42dc14471b9a2a474
#
_entry.id   8c26c64c45e232c42dc14471b9a2a474
#
_cell.length_a   1.000
_cell.length_b   1.000
_cell.length_c   1.000
_cell.angle_alpha   90.00
_cell.angle_beta   90.00
_cell.angle_gamma   90.00
#
_symmetry.space_group_name_H-M   'P 1'
#
loop_
_entity.id
_entity.type
_entity.pdbx_description
1 polymer ?
#
loop_
_entity_poly.entity_id
_entity_poly.type
_entity_poly.pdbx_seq_one_letter_code
_entity_poly.pdbx_strand_id
1 'polypeptide(L)'
;MIIKTYSELAFFVNMFKNKNCDLIVIESRGGLGKSKLIESVMSEESYLRILSHITPMQMFILGFKYRNLPIVIDDCDGLLSNEETVSLLKMFCETAETKEIAWLTTHNLLNQLNIPQRYETKSKVCILTNDFKEITKKISALKDRGWHLEFKPNDDEILNKIKEIMPLTNNKLSYEEKSEIFNLIKTYSKFCDFSLRTFIKGIQLYEECRNKDINWKSILLNDLKINSKLVLLNNLLESCKEDKKRIEEWEKNGFSERSYYNYKAMLMQKCS
;
A
#
# COMPACT_ATOMS: atom_id res chain seq x y z
N MET A 1 14.68 -2.03 2.12
CA MET A 1 15.01 -1.97 0.66
C MET A 1 13.87 -1.28 -0.06
N ILE A 2 14.19 -0.34 -0.98
CA ILE A 2 13.16 0.31 -1.82
C ILE A 2 12.95 -0.57 -3.05
N ILE A 3 11.69 -0.86 -3.36
CA ILE A 3 11.22 -1.54 -4.58
C ILE A 3 10.29 -0.60 -5.35
N LYS A 4 10.36 -0.62 -6.67
CA LYS A 4 9.70 0.38 -7.52
C LYS A 4 8.66 -0.20 -8.46
N THR A 5 8.64 -1.51 -8.67
CA THR A 5 7.75 -2.17 -9.62
C THR A 5 6.83 -3.19 -8.97
N TYR A 6 5.65 -3.41 -9.56
CA TYR A 6 4.75 -4.48 -9.13
C TYR A 6 5.35 -5.86 -9.35
N SER A 7 6.23 -6.01 -10.34
CA SER A 7 6.94 -7.27 -10.59
C SER A 7 7.92 -7.61 -9.47
N GLU A 8 8.69 -6.62 -8.97
CA GLU A 8 9.56 -6.81 -7.81
C GLU A 8 8.73 -7.16 -6.57
N LEU A 9 7.61 -6.46 -6.34
CA LEU A 9 6.73 -6.76 -5.21
C LEU A 9 6.18 -8.19 -5.32
N ALA A 10 5.71 -8.61 -6.51
CA ALA A 10 5.22 -9.95 -6.75
C ALA A 10 6.29 -11.02 -6.52
N PHE A 11 7.56 -10.75 -6.88
CA PHE A 11 8.67 -11.65 -6.61
C PHE A 11 8.81 -11.95 -5.11
N PHE A 12 8.80 -10.93 -4.25
CA PHE A 12 8.89 -11.12 -2.80
C PHE A 12 7.65 -11.81 -2.22
N VAL A 13 6.45 -11.50 -2.73
CA VAL A 13 5.24 -12.21 -2.31
C VAL A 13 5.29 -13.69 -2.71
N ASN A 14 5.86 -14.03 -3.88
CA ASN A 14 6.09 -15.42 -4.26
C ASN A 14 7.15 -16.11 -3.38
N MET A 15 8.21 -15.42 -2.95
CA MET A 15 9.14 -15.95 -1.95
C MET A 15 8.42 -16.34 -0.65
N PHE A 16 7.48 -15.49 -0.20
CA PHE A 16 6.63 -15.76 0.96
C PHE A 16 5.71 -16.96 0.73
N LYS A 17 5.00 -17.00 -0.40
CA LYS A 17 4.16 -18.14 -0.82
C LYS A 17 4.93 -19.45 -0.76
N ASN A 18 6.15 -19.46 -1.31
CA ASN A 18 7.02 -20.62 -1.38
C ASN A 18 7.75 -20.93 -0.04
N LYS A 19 7.43 -20.20 1.04
CA LYS A 19 8.02 -20.35 2.38
C LYS A 19 9.54 -20.14 2.43
N ASN A 20 10.12 -19.40 1.47
CA ASN A 20 11.55 -19.13 1.36
C ASN A 20 12.02 -17.95 2.23
N CYS A 21 11.15 -17.38 3.05
CA CYS A 21 11.49 -16.32 4.00
C CYS A 21 10.56 -16.40 5.22
N ASP A 22 11.09 -16.02 6.40
CA ASP A 22 10.35 -16.09 7.66
C ASP A 22 9.44 -14.89 7.86
N LEU A 23 9.88 -13.72 7.38
CA LEU A 23 9.16 -12.47 7.51
C LEU A 23 9.32 -11.62 6.25
N ILE A 24 8.20 -11.05 5.79
CA ILE A 24 8.20 -9.93 4.84
C ILE A 24 7.36 -8.80 5.44
N VAL A 25 7.91 -7.60 5.46
CA VAL A 25 7.18 -6.38 5.79
C VAL A 25 7.11 -5.51 4.54
N ILE A 26 5.90 -5.16 4.12
CA ILE A 26 5.66 -4.33 2.94
C ILE A 26 5.02 -3.02 3.38
N GLU A 27 5.79 -1.95 3.27
CA GLU A 27 5.32 -0.59 3.51
C GLU A 27 5.02 0.10 2.19
N SER A 28 3.89 0.76 2.09
CA SER A 28 3.61 1.76 1.04
C SER A 28 2.40 2.59 1.41
N ARG A 29 2.26 3.75 0.78
CA ARG A 29 1.01 4.54 0.88
C ARG A 29 -0.22 3.69 0.52
N GLY A 30 -1.38 4.06 1.06
CA GLY A 30 -2.64 3.39 0.79
C GLY A 30 -3.04 3.44 -0.70
N GLY A 31 -3.81 2.45 -1.14
CA GLY A 31 -4.41 2.42 -2.49
C GLY A 31 -3.51 1.88 -3.60
N LEU A 32 -2.29 1.42 -3.33
CA LEU A 32 -1.37 0.85 -4.32
C LEU A 32 -1.58 -0.65 -4.57
N GLY A 33 -2.61 -1.28 -3.99
CA GLY A 33 -2.99 -2.66 -4.31
C GLY A 33 -2.18 -3.75 -3.61
N LYS A 34 -1.43 -3.47 -2.53
CA LYS A 34 -0.68 -4.46 -1.74
C LYS A 34 -1.52 -5.70 -1.40
N SER A 35 -2.64 -5.49 -0.72
CA SER A 35 -3.54 -6.58 -0.28
C SER A 35 -4.08 -7.37 -1.47
N LYS A 36 -4.43 -6.70 -2.57
CA LYS A 36 -4.93 -7.37 -3.79
C LYS A 36 -3.86 -8.20 -4.49
N LEU A 37 -2.60 -7.74 -4.48
CA LEU A 37 -1.50 -8.52 -5.01
C LEU A 37 -1.28 -9.79 -4.19
N ILE A 38 -1.32 -9.69 -2.85
CA ILE A 38 -1.21 -10.87 -1.99
C ILE A 38 -2.38 -11.83 -2.23
N GLU A 39 -3.61 -11.34 -2.26
CA GLU A 39 -4.79 -12.16 -2.58
C GLU A 39 -4.63 -12.89 -3.93
N SER A 40 -4.12 -12.21 -4.95
CA SER A 40 -3.88 -12.80 -6.27
C SER A 40 -2.80 -13.87 -6.26
N VAL A 41 -1.65 -13.60 -5.62
CA VAL A 41 -0.53 -14.56 -5.56
C VAL A 41 -0.87 -15.76 -4.68
N MET A 42 -1.61 -15.54 -3.59
CA MET A 42 -2.00 -16.57 -2.62
C MET A 42 -3.34 -17.24 -2.95
N SER A 43 -3.94 -16.98 -4.10
CA SER A 43 -5.31 -17.40 -4.44
C SER A 43 -5.55 -18.92 -4.33
N GLU A 44 -4.52 -19.72 -4.56
CA GLU A 44 -4.57 -21.20 -4.48
C GLU A 44 -4.10 -21.74 -3.12
N GLU A 45 -3.63 -20.89 -2.22
CA GLU A 45 -3.06 -21.28 -0.95
C GLU A 45 -4.00 -20.91 0.20
N SER A 46 -4.08 -21.79 1.19
CA SER A 46 -4.71 -21.45 2.46
C SER A 46 -3.74 -20.63 3.31
N TYR A 47 -4.19 -19.50 3.82
CA TYR A 47 -3.42 -18.66 4.75
C TYR A 47 -4.33 -18.02 5.80
N LEU A 48 -3.76 -17.69 6.97
CA LEU A 48 -4.45 -16.92 7.98
C LEU A 48 -4.32 -15.44 7.66
N ARG A 49 -5.45 -14.76 7.42
CA ARG A 49 -5.47 -13.29 7.29
C ARG A 49 -5.94 -12.65 8.58
N ILE A 50 -5.13 -11.76 9.13
CA ILE A 50 -5.43 -10.95 10.31
C ILE A 50 -5.64 -9.51 9.83
N LEU A 51 -6.83 -8.95 10.13
CA LEU A 51 -7.23 -7.58 9.79
C LEU A 51 -7.33 -6.75 11.08
N SER A 52 -6.70 -5.61 11.09
CA SER A 52 -6.64 -4.50 12.04
C SER A 52 -6.71 -4.78 13.55
N HIS A 53 -7.78 -5.20 14.14
CA HIS A 53 -7.90 -5.29 15.60
C HIS A 53 -8.03 -6.73 16.09
N ILE A 54 -6.93 -7.23 16.68
CA ILE A 54 -6.89 -8.54 17.31
C ILE A 54 -6.15 -8.40 18.66
N THR A 55 -6.65 -9.04 19.70
CA THR A 55 -5.91 -9.10 20.97
C THR A 55 -4.74 -10.09 20.89
N PRO A 56 -3.67 -9.91 21.69
CA PRO A 56 -2.56 -10.86 21.72
C PRO A 56 -3.01 -12.30 21.96
N MET A 57 -3.95 -12.50 22.90
CA MET A 57 -4.53 -13.81 23.17
C MET A 57 -5.25 -14.41 21.95
N GLN A 58 -6.03 -13.59 21.22
CA GLN A 58 -6.69 -14.06 20.00
C GLN A 58 -5.66 -14.42 18.91
N MET A 59 -4.58 -13.65 18.80
CA MET A 59 -3.48 -13.94 17.87
C MET A 59 -2.82 -15.28 18.21
N PHE A 60 -2.56 -15.55 19.50
CA PHE A 60 -2.03 -16.84 19.96
C PHE A 60 -2.98 -18.00 19.61
N ILE A 61 -4.29 -17.84 19.89
CA ILE A 61 -5.33 -18.84 19.60
C ILE A 61 -5.44 -19.13 18.11
N LEU A 62 -5.48 -18.08 17.27
CA LEU A 62 -5.54 -18.24 15.81
C LEU A 62 -4.25 -18.86 15.26
N GLY A 63 -3.09 -18.46 15.78
CA GLY A 63 -1.81 -19.07 15.42
C GLY A 63 -1.76 -20.56 15.70
N PHE A 64 -2.39 -21.03 16.79
CA PHE A 64 -2.53 -22.46 17.07
C PHE A 64 -3.52 -23.16 16.12
N LYS A 65 -4.71 -22.58 15.93
CA LYS A 65 -5.75 -23.17 15.07
C LYS A 65 -5.32 -23.31 13.61
N TYR A 66 -4.57 -22.33 13.11
CA TYR A 66 -4.08 -22.26 11.73
C TYR A 66 -2.57 -22.48 11.64
N ARG A 67 -1.99 -23.25 12.62
CA ARG A 67 -0.56 -23.53 12.63
C ARG A 67 -0.08 -24.15 11.34
N ASN A 68 1.13 -23.76 10.94
CA ASN A 68 1.78 -24.15 9.69
C ASN A 68 1.23 -23.47 8.43
N LEU A 69 0.16 -22.67 8.52
CA LEU A 69 -0.27 -21.81 7.42
C LEU A 69 0.52 -20.49 7.42
N PRO A 70 0.78 -19.89 6.24
CA PRO A 70 1.26 -18.52 6.17
C PRO A 70 0.30 -17.56 6.88
N ILE A 71 0.85 -16.54 7.55
CA ILE A 71 0.08 -15.51 8.26
C ILE A 71 0.27 -14.18 7.52
N VAL A 72 -0.82 -13.56 7.08
CA VAL A 72 -0.82 -12.22 6.49
C VAL A 72 -1.51 -11.27 7.46
N ILE A 73 -0.76 -10.27 7.93
CA ILE A 73 -1.27 -9.21 8.80
C ILE A 73 -1.44 -7.97 7.94
N ASP A 74 -2.67 -7.53 7.77
CA ASP A 74 -3.04 -6.40 6.91
C ASP A 74 -3.61 -5.28 7.78
N ASP A 75 -3.11 -4.05 7.56
CA ASP A 75 -3.53 -2.84 8.29
C ASP A 75 -3.28 -2.93 9.82
N CYS A 76 -2.02 -3.15 10.17
CA CYS A 76 -1.60 -3.57 11.51
C CYS A 76 -1.20 -2.42 12.46
N ASP A 77 -1.45 -1.15 12.12
CA ASP A 77 -0.92 0.01 12.85
C ASP A 77 -1.26 0.00 14.36
N GLY A 78 -2.47 -0.45 14.73
CA GLY A 78 -2.87 -0.65 16.14
C GLY A 78 -2.30 -1.92 16.80
N LEU A 79 -2.03 -2.95 16.03
CA LEU A 79 -1.57 -4.26 16.53
C LEU A 79 -0.15 -4.20 17.08
N LEU A 80 0.70 -3.43 16.41
CA LEU A 80 2.12 -3.27 16.76
C LEU A 80 2.35 -2.27 17.91
N SER A 81 1.31 -1.61 18.39
CA SER A 81 1.38 -0.76 19.59
C SER A 81 1.43 -1.57 20.89
N ASN A 82 0.98 -2.83 20.88
CA ASN A 82 0.93 -3.69 22.05
C ASN A 82 2.19 -4.56 22.18
N GLU A 83 2.89 -4.48 23.32
CA GLU A 83 4.15 -5.19 23.58
C GLU A 83 4.00 -6.71 23.56
N GLU A 84 2.88 -7.24 24.06
CA GLU A 84 2.60 -8.68 24.03
C GLU A 84 2.44 -9.20 22.60
N THR A 85 1.76 -8.42 21.73
CA THR A 85 1.65 -8.74 20.31
C THR A 85 3.02 -8.72 19.64
N VAL A 86 3.85 -7.73 19.92
CA VAL A 86 5.22 -7.67 19.40
C VAL A 86 6.04 -8.88 19.87
N SER A 87 5.87 -9.30 21.12
CA SER A 87 6.54 -10.49 21.65
C SER A 87 6.10 -11.78 20.95
N LEU A 88 4.80 -11.94 20.68
CA LEU A 88 4.28 -13.05 19.87
C LEU A 88 4.83 -13.01 18.44
N LEU A 89 4.84 -11.84 17.80
CA LEU A 89 5.39 -11.68 16.45
C LEU A 89 6.87 -12.06 16.40
N LYS A 90 7.66 -11.73 17.41
CA LYS A 90 9.06 -12.14 17.48
C LYS A 90 9.20 -13.68 17.48
N MET A 91 8.33 -14.39 18.18
CA MET A 91 8.32 -15.86 18.15
C MET A 91 7.89 -16.40 16.77
N PHE A 92 6.83 -15.85 16.17
CA PHE A 92 6.39 -16.25 14.82
C PHE A 92 7.41 -15.93 13.72
N CYS A 93 8.23 -14.90 13.91
CA CYS A 93 9.22 -14.44 12.92
C CYS A 93 10.64 -14.96 13.22
N GLU A 94 10.81 -15.93 14.11
CA GLU A 94 12.11 -16.52 14.37
C GLU A 94 12.65 -17.25 13.14
N THR A 95 13.98 -17.16 12.93
CA THR A 95 14.68 -17.79 11.81
C THR A 95 14.96 -19.25 12.09
N ALA A 96 13.91 -20.03 12.36
CA ALA A 96 13.98 -21.46 12.57
C ALA A 96 12.95 -22.16 11.68
N GLU A 97 13.24 -23.38 11.25
CA GLU A 97 12.28 -24.15 10.45
C GLU A 97 11.00 -24.41 11.24
N THR A 98 11.16 -24.81 12.50
CA THR A 98 10.07 -25.02 13.45
C THR A 98 10.25 -24.05 14.61
N LYS A 99 9.21 -23.32 14.96
CA LYS A 99 9.20 -22.24 15.96
C LYS A 99 8.33 -22.64 17.13
N GLU A 100 8.80 -22.42 18.36
CA GLU A 100 7.99 -22.58 19.55
C GLU A 100 7.27 -21.26 19.87
N ILE A 101 5.95 -21.33 19.95
CA ILE A 101 5.09 -20.22 20.38
C ILE A 101 4.57 -20.52 21.78
N ALA A 102 4.82 -19.64 22.74
CA ALA A 102 4.43 -19.81 24.12
C ALA A 102 3.58 -18.63 24.62
N TRP A 103 2.51 -18.96 25.35
CA TRP A 103 1.68 -18.00 26.08
C TRP A 103 1.37 -18.57 27.45
N LEU A 104 2.19 -18.22 28.43
CA LEU A 104 2.04 -18.70 29.80
C LEU A 104 1.03 -17.80 30.51
N THR A 105 -0.12 -18.35 30.84
CA THR A 105 -1.21 -17.64 31.50
C THR A 105 -1.91 -18.53 32.55
N THR A 106 -2.42 -17.88 33.57
CA THR A 106 -3.29 -18.53 34.58
C THR A 106 -4.76 -18.52 34.20
N HIS A 107 -5.13 -17.85 33.09
CA HIS A 107 -6.50 -17.81 32.60
C HIS A 107 -6.97 -19.17 32.08
N ASN A 108 -8.17 -19.57 32.46
CA ASN A 108 -8.77 -20.87 32.07
C ASN A 108 -9.21 -20.94 30.60
N LEU A 109 -9.17 -19.82 29.83
CA LEU A 109 -9.67 -19.78 28.47
C LEU A 109 -8.97 -20.79 27.55
N LEU A 110 -7.65 -20.92 27.64
CA LEU A 110 -6.90 -21.86 26.81
C LEU A 110 -7.30 -23.33 27.14
N ASN A 111 -7.49 -23.64 28.41
CA ASN A 111 -7.95 -24.96 28.83
C ASN A 111 -9.37 -25.26 28.33
N GLN A 112 -10.27 -24.29 28.40
CA GLN A 112 -11.64 -24.40 27.85
C GLN A 112 -11.67 -24.67 26.36
N LEU A 113 -10.71 -24.10 25.62
CA LEU A 113 -10.58 -24.26 24.18
C LEU A 113 -9.70 -25.44 23.77
N ASN A 114 -9.17 -26.21 24.73
CA ASN A 114 -8.20 -27.29 24.53
C ASN A 114 -6.95 -26.83 23.75
N ILE A 115 -6.46 -25.62 24.04
CA ILE A 115 -5.27 -25.05 23.43
C ILE A 115 -4.12 -25.14 24.44
N PRO A 116 -2.98 -25.76 24.08
CA PRO A 116 -1.83 -25.82 24.95
C PRO A 116 -1.19 -24.46 25.11
N GLN A 117 -0.54 -24.18 26.24
CA GLN A 117 0.18 -22.93 26.49
C GLN A 117 1.47 -22.79 25.66
N ARG A 118 1.88 -23.86 24.99
CA ARG A 118 3.01 -23.92 24.05
C ARG A 118 2.65 -24.80 22.87
N TYR A 119 3.08 -24.39 21.69
CA TYR A 119 2.94 -25.21 20.48
C TYR A 119 4.02 -24.88 19.47
N GLU A 120 4.28 -25.80 18.58
CA GLU A 120 5.20 -25.61 17.46
C GLU A 120 4.46 -25.22 16.18
N THR A 121 5.12 -24.39 15.35
CA THR A 121 4.61 -23.95 14.05
C THR A 121 5.73 -23.75 13.03
N LYS A 122 5.39 -23.94 11.75
CA LYS A 122 6.23 -23.57 10.59
C LYS A 122 5.70 -22.33 9.86
N SER A 123 4.78 -21.60 10.44
CA SER A 123 4.16 -20.41 9.84
C SER A 123 5.20 -19.36 9.50
N LYS A 124 5.02 -18.71 8.35
CA LYS A 124 5.76 -17.54 7.89
C LYS A 124 4.84 -16.32 7.99
N VAL A 125 5.40 -15.11 8.11
CA VAL A 125 4.62 -13.90 8.38
C VAL A 125 4.84 -12.87 7.28
N CYS A 126 3.75 -12.30 6.77
CA CYS A 126 3.75 -11.13 5.90
C CYS A 126 2.98 -10.01 6.59
N ILE A 127 3.59 -8.84 6.73
CA ILE A 127 2.98 -7.65 7.34
C ILE A 127 2.83 -6.56 6.29
N LEU A 128 1.60 -6.04 6.14
CA LEU A 128 1.30 -4.89 5.30
C LEU A 128 1.04 -3.67 6.18
N THR A 129 1.68 -2.57 5.86
CA THR A 129 1.53 -1.31 6.61
C THR A 129 1.52 -0.10 5.69
N ASN A 130 0.90 0.99 6.15
CA ASN A 130 0.90 2.28 5.47
C ASN A 130 1.93 3.26 6.08
N ASP A 131 2.36 3.04 7.32
CA ASP A 131 3.38 3.84 7.99
C ASP A 131 4.33 2.99 8.82
N PHE A 132 5.59 2.93 8.35
CA PHE A 132 6.64 2.18 9.01
C PHE A 132 7.32 2.97 10.14
N LYS A 133 7.20 4.30 10.19
CA LYS A 133 7.93 5.13 11.15
C LYS A 133 7.50 4.87 12.59
N GLU A 134 6.24 4.60 12.83
CA GLU A 134 5.75 4.17 14.16
C GLU A 134 6.18 2.74 14.50
N ILE A 135 6.23 1.88 13.49
CA ILE A 135 6.60 0.47 13.58
C ILE A 135 8.10 0.31 13.88
N THR A 136 8.98 1.14 13.28
CA THR A 136 10.44 0.97 13.37
C THR A 136 10.99 1.06 14.78
N LYS A 137 10.43 1.87 15.66
CA LYS A 137 10.91 2.01 17.05
C LYS A 137 10.60 0.79 17.91
N LYS A 138 9.46 0.14 17.67
CA LYS A 138 8.97 -1.00 18.48
C LYS A 138 9.39 -2.36 17.92
N ILE A 139 9.68 -2.44 16.61
CA ILE A 139 10.00 -3.69 15.90
C ILE A 139 11.46 -3.73 15.42
N SER A 140 12.36 -2.95 15.99
CA SER A 140 13.78 -3.03 15.64
C SER A 140 14.32 -4.48 15.67
N ALA A 141 13.84 -5.29 16.59
CA ALA A 141 14.20 -6.71 16.71
C ALA A 141 13.62 -7.63 15.60
N LEU A 142 12.69 -7.15 14.78
CA LEU A 142 12.20 -7.90 13.61
C LEU A 142 12.94 -7.52 12.33
N LYS A 143 13.70 -6.41 12.32
CA LYS A 143 14.41 -5.94 11.13
C LYS A 143 15.41 -6.95 10.58
N ASP A 144 16.08 -7.67 11.47
CA ASP A 144 17.13 -8.62 11.09
C ASP A 144 16.57 -10.01 10.75
N ARG A 145 15.24 -10.22 10.92
CA ARG A 145 14.58 -11.52 10.75
C ARG A 145 13.90 -11.72 9.39
N GLY A 146 13.91 -10.69 8.55
CA GLY A 146 13.22 -10.78 7.26
C GLY A 146 13.42 -9.59 6.33
N TRP A 147 12.65 -9.57 5.26
CA TRP A 147 12.71 -8.54 4.24
C TRP A 147 11.81 -7.36 4.59
N HIS A 148 12.40 -6.16 4.59
CA HIS A 148 11.68 -4.90 4.75
C HIS A 148 11.66 -4.16 3.43
N LEU A 149 10.48 -4.09 2.82
CA LEU A 149 10.23 -3.57 1.50
C LEU A 149 9.45 -2.25 1.61
N GLU A 150 10.04 -1.18 1.14
CA GLU A 150 9.39 0.10 0.93
C GLU A 150 8.95 0.17 -0.53
N PHE A 151 7.65 -0.06 -0.78
CA PHE A 151 7.12 -0.06 -2.13
C PHE A 151 6.74 1.36 -2.57
N LYS A 152 7.54 1.90 -3.47
CA LYS A 152 7.44 3.27 -4.02
C LYS A 152 7.40 3.25 -5.54
N PRO A 153 6.31 2.79 -6.17
CA PRO A 153 6.17 2.86 -7.62
C PRO A 153 6.11 4.32 -8.07
N ASN A 154 6.69 4.62 -9.23
CA ASN A 154 6.51 5.91 -9.88
C ASN A 154 5.12 6.00 -10.53
N ASP A 155 4.79 7.19 -11.04
CA ASP A 155 3.48 7.45 -11.64
C ASP A 155 3.23 6.58 -12.88
N ASP A 156 4.24 6.31 -13.70
CA ASP A 156 4.12 5.46 -14.89
C ASP A 156 3.83 4.00 -14.53
N GLU A 157 4.47 3.49 -13.48
CA GLU A 157 4.22 2.13 -12.98
C GLU A 157 2.78 1.98 -12.45
N ILE A 158 2.28 3.01 -11.75
CA ILE A 158 0.88 3.04 -11.29
C ILE A 158 -0.08 3.10 -12.48
N LEU A 159 0.19 3.94 -13.49
CA LEU A 159 -0.61 4.05 -14.71
C LEU A 159 -0.61 2.72 -15.49
N ASN A 160 0.54 2.06 -15.62
CA ASN A 160 0.63 0.76 -16.26
C ASN A 160 -0.19 -0.30 -15.50
N LYS A 161 -0.13 -0.28 -14.17
CA LYS A 161 -0.95 -1.19 -13.35
C LYS A 161 -2.44 -0.89 -13.48
N ILE A 162 -2.86 0.38 -13.59
CA ILE A 162 -4.25 0.72 -13.88
C ILE A 162 -4.69 0.13 -15.23
N LYS A 163 -3.87 0.22 -16.28
CA LYS A 163 -4.18 -0.38 -17.58
C LYS A 163 -4.35 -1.90 -17.50
N GLU A 164 -3.48 -2.56 -16.72
CA GLU A 164 -3.53 -4.02 -16.53
C GLU A 164 -4.83 -4.44 -15.83
N ILE A 165 -5.26 -3.73 -14.79
CA ILE A 165 -6.47 -4.07 -14.04
C ILE A 165 -7.77 -3.57 -14.69
N MET A 166 -7.70 -2.61 -15.60
CA MET A 166 -8.86 -1.99 -16.24
C MET A 166 -9.83 -3.01 -16.86
N PRO A 167 -9.40 -4.03 -17.63
CA PRO A 167 -10.30 -5.04 -18.17
C PRO A 167 -10.98 -5.89 -17.09
N LEU A 168 -10.33 -6.04 -15.93
CA LEU A 168 -10.78 -6.88 -14.82
C LEU A 168 -11.75 -6.16 -13.87
N THR A 169 -11.85 -4.83 -14.01
CA THR A 169 -12.71 -4.02 -13.15
C THR A 169 -14.09 -3.86 -13.77
N ASN A 170 -15.11 -3.74 -12.94
CA ASN A 170 -16.52 -3.44 -13.24
C ASN A 170 -17.00 -3.74 -14.68
N ASN A 171 -17.70 -4.84 -14.86
CA ASN A 171 -18.19 -5.29 -16.18
C ASN A 171 -19.35 -4.46 -16.75
N LYS A 172 -19.89 -3.48 -16.02
CA LYS A 172 -21.01 -2.61 -16.46
C LYS A 172 -20.55 -1.44 -17.33
N LEU A 173 -19.27 -1.07 -17.26
CA LEU A 173 -18.69 -0.01 -18.10
C LEU A 173 -17.93 -0.62 -19.28
N SER A 174 -18.07 0.01 -20.45
CA SER A 174 -17.30 -0.36 -21.64
C SER A 174 -15.82 -0.03 -21.45
N TYR A 175 -14.98 -0.58 -22.33
CA TYR A 175 -13.54 -0.27 -22.32
C TYR A 175 -13.29 1.22 -22.61
N GLU A 176 -14.08 1.82 -23.51
CA GLU A 176 -13.99 3.25 -23.88
C GLU A 176 -14.29 4.15 -22.68
N GLU A 177 -15.36 3.84 -21.93
CA GLU A 177 -15.74 4.58 -20.72
C GLU A 177 -14.65 4.51 -19.63
N LYS A 178 -14.08 3.32 -19.42
CA LYS A 178 -12.93 3.15 -18.50
C LYS A 178 -11.68 3.89 -18.99
N SER A 179 -11.45 3.91 -20.31
CA SER A 179 -10.34 4.65 -20.91
C SER A 179 -10.50 6.16 -20.76
N GLU A 180 -11.71 6.68 -20.77
CA GLU A 180 -11.97 8.11 -20.51
C GLU A 180 -11.53 8.47 -19.08
N ILE A 181 -11.88 7.64 -18.10
CA ILE A 181 -11.48 7.84 -16.69
C ILE A 181 -9.94 7.75 -16.56
N PHE A 182 -9.34 6.74 -17.17
CA PHE A 182 -7.89 6.57 -17.17
C PHE A 182 -7.17 7.78 -17.79
N ASN A 183 -7.64 8.27 -18.94
CA ASN A 183 -7.04 9.42 -19.62
C ASN A 183 -7.15 10.70 -18.79
N LEU A 184 -8.27 10.90 -18.07
CA LEU A 184 -8.39 12.02 -17.15
C LEU A 184 -7.33 11.94 -16.03
N ILE A 185 -7.19 10.78 -15.37
CA ILE A 185 -6.17 10.58 -14.33
C ILE A 185 -4.77 10.79 -14.90
N LYS A 186 -4.46 10.22 -16.06
CA LYS A 186 -3.17 10.36 -16.74
C LYS A 186 -2.84 11.82 -17.04
N THR A 187 -3.81 12.61 -17.50
CA THR A 187 -3.61 14.04 -17.79
C THR A 187 -3.18 14.83 -16.56
N TYR A 188 -3.74 14.50 -15.39
CA TYR A 188 -3.46 15.23 -14.16
C TYR A 188 -2.46 14.53 -13.23
N SER A 189 -1.92 13.37 -13.60
CA SER A 189 -1.00 12.57 -12.77
C SER A 189 0.20 13.36 -12.25
N LYS A 190 0.78 14.23 -13.10
CA LYS A 190 1.92 15.08 -12.74
C LYS A 190 1.60 16.15 -11.68
N PHE A 191 0.33 16.46 -11.45
CA PHE A 191 -0.11 17.57 -10.61
C PHE A 191 -0.77 17.13 -9.30
N CYS A 192 -0.92 15.85 -9.08
CA CYS A 192 -1.56 15.30 -7.88
C CYS A 192 -0.95 13.97 -7.48
N ASP A 193 -1.33 13.48 -6.31
CA ASP A 193 -1.07 12.11 -5.90
C ASP A 193 -2.29 11.27 -6.25
N PHE A 194 -2.08 10.19 -6.98
CA PHE A 194 -3.12 9.25 -7.39
C PHE A 194 -2.71 7.82 -7.08
N SER A 195 -3.65 6.89 -7.17
CA SER A 195 -3.46 5.48 -6.83
C SER A 195 -4.41 4.61 -7.65
N LEU A 196 -4.29 3.29 -7.53
CA LEU A 196 -5.28 2.36 -8.12
C LEU A 196 -6.69 2.62 -7.57
N ARG A 197 -6.79 3.03 -6.30
CA ARG A 197 -8.08 3.40 -5.67
C ARG A 197 -8.70 4.61 -6.33
N THR A 198 -7.91 5.56 -6.82
CA THR A 198 -8.40 6.73 -7.57
C THR A 198 -9.14 6.30 -8.84
N PHE A 199 -8.58 5.33 -9.57
CA PHE A 199 -9.22 4.77 -10.76
C PHE A 199 -10.54 4.06 -10.42
N ILE A 200 -10.57 3.27 -9.34
CA ILE A 200 -11.79 2.59 -8.89
C ILE A 200 -12.87 3.60 -8.47
N LYS A 201 -12.50 4.68 -7.75
CA LYS A 201 -13.41 5.78 -7.44
C LYS A 201 -13.97 6.45 -8.70
N GLY A 202 -13.11 6.68 -9.70
CA GLY A 202 -13.52 7.23 -11.00
C GLY A 202 -14.56 6.36 -11.69
N ILE A 203 -14.39 5.03 -11.68
CA ILE A 203 -15.37 4.07 -12.21
C ILE A 203 -16.71 4.19 -11.48
N GLN A 204 -16.70 4.22 -10.13
CA GLN A 204 -17.91 4.35 -9.33
C GLN A 204 -18.64 5.67 -9.60
N LEU A 205 -17.89 6.78 -9.68
CA LEU A 205 -18.46 8.09 -10.02
C LEU A 205 -19.07 8.12 -11.43
N TYR A 206 -18.35 7.58 -12.41
CA TYR A 206 -18.83 7.52 -13.78
C TYR A 206 -20.14 6.72 -13.87
N GLU A 207 -20.19 5.51 -13.28
CA GLU A 207 -21.37 4.65 -13.26
C GLU A 207 -22.57 5.37 -12.62
N GLU A 208 -22.34 6.06 -11.49
CA GLU A 208 -23.42 6.76 -10.77
C GLU A 208 -23.92 8.01 -11.48
N CYS A 209 -23.04 8.73 -12.19
CA CYS A 209 -23.37 9.98 -12.88
C CYS A 209 -23.85 9.79 -14.32
N ARG A 210 -23.69 8.59 -14.92
CA ARG A 210 -23.90 8.29 -16.34
C ARG A 210 -25.28 8.77 -16.89
N ASN A 211 -26.31 8.67 -16.06
CA ASN A 211 -27.70 9.03 -16.44
C ASN A 211 -28.21 10.26 -15.67
N LYS A 212 -27.29 11.06 -15.09
CA LYS A 212 -27.62 12.24 -14.28
C LYS A 212 -26.91 13.45 -14.87
N ASP A 213 -27.51 14.61 -14.70
CA ASP A 213 -26.86 15.89 -15.07
C ASP A 213 -25.83 16.30 -14.01
N ILE A 214 -24.85 15.41 -13.80
CA ILE A 214 -23.77 15.59 -12.82
C ILE A 214 -22.42 15.37 -13.53
N ASN A 215 -21.54 16.36 -13.42
CA ASN A 215 -20.22 16.30 -14.01
C ASN A 215 -19.25 15.47 -13.12
N TRP A 216 -19.14 14.19 -13.40
CA TRP A 216 -18.27 13.27 -12.68
C TRP A 216 -16.77 13.67 -12.74
N LYS A 217 -16.31 14.29 -13.85
CA LYS A 217 -14.92 14.74 -14.00
C LYS A 217 -14.59 15.80 -12.97
N SER A 218 -15.49 16.78 -12.78
CA SER A 218 -15.29 17.83 -11.78
C SER A 218 -15.18 17.26 -10.35
N ILE A 219 -16.01 16.28 -10.03
CA ILE A 219 -15.98 15.63 -8.71
C ILE A 219 -14.65 14.86 -8.53
N LEU A 220 -14.23 14.08 -9.52
CA LEU A 220 -12.97 13.32 -9.44
C LEU A 220 -11.76 14.25 -9.34
N LEU A 221 -11.72 15.34 -10.08
CA LEU A 221 -10.63 16.33 -10.05
C LEU A 221 -10.55 17.03 -8.68
N ASN A 222 -11.70 17.30 -8.04
CA ASN A 222 -11.75 17.85 -6.70
C ASN A 222 -11.20 16.83 -5.65
N ASP A 223 -11.55 15.53 -5.78
CA ASP A 223 -11.01 14.47 -4.89
C ASP A 223 -9.49 14.30 -5.05
N LEU A 224 -8.96 14.49 -6.25
CA LEU A 224 -7.53 14.42 -6.57
C LEU A 224 -6.69 15.55 -5.94
N LYS A 225 -7.31 16.63 -5.45
CA LYS A 225 -6.60 17.78 -4.84
C LYS A 225 -5.45 18.28 -5.71
N ILE A 226 -5.75 18.59 -6.95
CA ILE A 226 -4.75 19.02 -7.93
C ILE A 226 -3.95 20.21 -7.39
N ASN A 227 -2.64 20.13 -7.46
CA ASN A 227 -1.74 21.20 -7.04
C ASN A 227 -1.70 22.31 -8.11
N SER A 228 -2.45 23.39 -7.88
CA SER A 228 -2.55 24.53 -8.79
C SER A 228 -1.20 25.17 -9.12
N LYS A 229 -0.25 25.13 -8.18
CA LYS A 229 1.12 25.65 -8.39
C LYS A 229 1.90 24.80 -9.39
N LEU A 230 1.75 23.47 -9.34
CA LEU A 230 2.37 22.58 -10.34
C LEU A 230 1.76 22.80 -11.72
N VAL A 231 0.44 22.99 -11.81
CA VAL A 231 -0.24 23.31 -13.06
C VAL A 231 0.26 24.64 -13.64
N LEU A 232 0.31 25.69 -12.82
CA LEU A 232 0.85 26.99 -13.24
C LEU A 232 2.29 26.87 -13.73
N LEU A 233 3.13 26.18 -12.98
CA LEU A 233 4.53 25.96 -13.35
C LEU A 233 4.66 25.22 -14.69
N ASN A 234 3.89 24.16 -14.89
CA ASN A 234 3.91 23.42 -16.15
C ASN A 234 3.53 24.32 -17.34
N ASN A 235 2.48 25.13 -17.18
CA ASN A 235 2.05 26.10 -18.22
C ASN A 235 3.16 27.14 -18.54
N LEU A 236 3.86 27.60 -17.48
CA LEU A 236 5.00 28.52 -17.68
C LEU A 236 6.18 27.83 -18.39
N LEU A 237 6.43 26.55 -18.09
CA LEU A 237 7.49 25.78 -18.75
C LEU A 237 7.18 25.53 -20.24
N GLU A 238 5.92 25.36 -20.60
CA GLU A 238 5.48 25.18 -22.00
C GLU A 238 5.42 26.48 -22.77
N SER A 239 4.99 27.59 -22.16
CA SER A 239 4.76 28.86 -22.81
C SER A 239 6.00 29.74 -22.95
N CYS A 240 7.01 29.57 -22.10
CA CYS A 240 8.19 30.42 -22.06
C CYS A 240 9.49 29.60 -21.97
N LYS A 241 10.51 29.94 -22.77
CA LYS A 241 11.80 29.23 -22.80
C LYS A 241 12.80 29.74 -21.74
N GLU A 242 12.68 31.00 -21.32
CA GLU A 242 13.63 31.67 -20.46
C GLU A 242 13.22 31.58 -18.98
N ASP A 243 14.08 31.02 -18.12
CA ASP A 243 13.79 30.90 -16.70
C ASP A 243 13.52 32.24 -16.01
N LYS A 244 14.21 33.33 -16.43
CA LYS A 244 14.00 34.67 -15.87
C LYS A 244 12.56 35.15 -16.05
N LYS A 245 11.99 35.01 -17.25
CA LYS A 245 10.60 35.39 -17.51
C LYS A 245 9.59 34.50 -16.78
N ARG A 246 9.90 33.21 -16.64
CA ARG A 246 9.06 32.29 -15.87
C ARG A 246 9.00 32.68 -14.40
N ILE A 247 10.14 33.06 -13.82
CA ILE A 247 10.23 33.50 -12.42
C ILE A 247 9.46 34.81 -12.22
N GLU A 248 9.63 35.80 -13.13
CA GLU A 248 8.88 37.05 -13.07
C GLU A 248 7.35 36.81 -13.11
N GLU A 249 6.88 35.88 -13.96
CA GLU A 249 5.45 35.54 -14.04
C GLU A 249 4.99 34.76 -12.82
N TRP A 250 5.83 33.86 -12.26
CA TRP A 250 5.59 33.15 -11.03
C TRP A 250 5.43 34.11 -9.84
N GLU A 251 6.28 35.15 -9.75
CA GLU A 251 6.24 36.16 -8.70
C GLU A 251 5.01 37.07 -8.83
N LYS A 252 4.56 37.42 -10.04
CA LYS A 252 3.28 38.10 -10.25
C LYS A 252 2.06 37.33 -9.70
N ASN A 253 2.15 35.99 -9.64
CA ASN A 253 1.14 35.18 -9.02
C ASN A 253 1.28 35.06 -7.49
N GLY A 254 2.18 35.87 -6.87
CA GLY A 254 2.34 35.93 -5.41
C GLY A 254 3.26 34.85 -4.82
N PHE A 255 4.09 34.19 -5.61
CA PHE A 255 4.99 33.13 -5.17
C PHE A 255 6.46 33.60 -5.23
N SER A 256 7.28 33.11 -4.30
CA SER A 256 8.71 33.47 -4.28
C SER A 256 9.53 32.68 -5.29
N GLU A 257 10.66 33.22 -5.76
CA GLU A 257 11.64 32.55 -6.61
C GLU A 257 12.10 31.21 -6.02
N ARG A 258 12.35 31.15 -4.69
CA ARG A 258 12.69 29.90 -4.00
C ARG A 258 11.63 28.83 -4.18
N SER A 259 10.36 29.21 -4.14
CA SER A 259 9.26 28.27 -4.38
C SER A 259 9.22 27.78 -5.82
N TYR A 260 9.57 28.61 -6.81
CA TYR A 260 9.69 28.22 -8.21
C TYR A 260 10.63 27.02 -8.38
N TYR A 261 11.85 27.12 -7.86
CA TYR A 261 12.83 26.02 -7.96
C TYR A 261 12.39 24.77 -7.22
N ASN A 262 11.76 24.89 -6.05
CA ASN A 262 11.23 23.75 -5.31
C ASN A 262 10.16 23.01 -6.11
N TYR A 263 9.19 23.73 -6.70
CA TYR A 263 8.13 23.12 -7.51
C TYR A 263 8.68 22.59 -8.85
N LYS A 264 9.69 23.23 -9.44
CA LYS A 264 10.39 22.75 -10.64
C LYS A 264 11.07 21.40 -10.35
N ALA A 265 11.75 21.25 -9.22
CA ALA A 265 12.35 20.01 -8.80
C ALA A 265 11.29 18.91 -8.56
N MET A 266 10.18 19.24 -7.91
CA MET A 266 9.05 18.30 -7.72
C MET A 266 8.47 17.80 -9.05
N LEU A 267 8.25 18.70 -10.01
CA LEU A 267 7.71 18.35 -11.32
C LEU A 267 8.68 17.44 -12.09
N MET A 268 9.98 17.73 -12.05
CA MET A 268 11.01 16.89 -12.67
C MET A 268 11.10 15.50 -12.06
N GLN A 269 10.98 15.38 -10.74
CA GLN A 269 10.95 14.07 -10.06
C GLN A 269 9.73 13.23 -10.42
N LYS A 270 8.60 13.86 -10.75
CA LYS A 270 7.39 13.15 -11.21
C LYS A 270 7.47 12.75 -12.70
N CYS A 271 8.39 13.35 -13.46
CA CYS A 271 8.60 13.04 -14.89
C CYS A 271 9.76 12.05 -15.13
N SER A 272 10.55 11.73 -14.12
CA SER A 272 11.64 10.73 -14.14
C SER A 272 11.19 9.41 -13.52
#